data_087c4030729afb46ff91bcec9a0ed6ff
#
_entry.id   087c4030729afb46ff91bcec9a0ed6ff
#
_cell.length_a   1.000
_cell.length_b   1.000
_cell.length_c   1.000
_cell.angle_alpha   90.00
_cell.angle_beta   90.00
_cell.angle_gamma   90.00
#
_symmetry.space_group_name_H-M   'P 1'
#
loop_
_entity.id
_entity.type
_entity.pdbx_description
1 polymer ?
#
loop_
_entity_poly.entity_id
_entity_poly.type
_entity_poly.pdbx_seq_one_letter_code
_entity_poly.pdbx_strand_id
1 'polypeptide(L)'
;ENNLSNYEEERNPYVRMFADKDLSSYDEVIFWRAGDAASFKVGYGYAHTQGGSNTGYTRAYVNSFLMEDGSPIYSSSDYQGDELLANVKQGRDNRLVQFMKIKGEAMSKLNNGELVLFPEPQIITTAEYKSTTGYDIKKGLTMSVDDKIQNNQVVGVIEYRAAEAYLNYIEACYLRKGSIDASADKYWKAIRKRAGVSEDYRRTIELTDMSKESCLLSAYTAGKLVDKTMFNIRRERACELMSEGFRWDDLRRWRSMDQLVNTPYQVEGFKLWGEMKNWYTGLHYEGDGQGTANVSSPALSDYIRPYQIIKDNNSLYDGLKWTPANYLSPIGISQ
;
A
#
# COMPACT_ATOMS: atom_id res chain seq x y z
N GLU A 1 -5.82 10.78 22.26
CA GLU A 1 -6.83 9.73 22.48
C GLU A 1 -7.76 9.77 21.27
N ASN A 2 -7.62 8.82 20.35
CA ASN A 2 -8.53 8.67 19.24
C ASN A 2 -9.90 8.26 19.81
N ASN A 3 -10.91 9.09 19.60
CA ASN A 3 -12.28 8.75 19.97
C ASN A 3 -12.81 7.66 19.03
N LEU A 4 -12.65 6.40 19.43
CA LEU A 4 -13.04 5.23 18.65
C LEU A 4 -14.54 4.90 18.77
N SER A 5 -15.30 5.69 19.54
CA SER A 5 -16.68 5.37 19.91
C SER A 5 -17.68 5.36 18.73
N ASN A 6 -17.42 6.12 17.66
CA ASN A 6 -18.32 6.25 16.51
C ASN A 6 -17.67 5.80 15.20
N TYR A 7 -16.69 4.91 15.27
CA TYR A 7 -15.83 4.56 14.13
C TYR A 7 -16.61 4.05 12.90
N GLU A 8 -17.67 3.28 13.06
CA GLU A 8 -18.48 2.79 11.93
C GLU A 8 -19.40 3.87 11.34
N GLU A 9 -20.01 4.70 12.19
CA GLU A 9 -20.94 5.74 11.77
C GLU A 9 -20.23 6.91 11.11
N GLU A 10 -19.00 7.20 11.56
CA GLU A 10 -18.16 8.27 11.04
C GLU A 10 -17.23 7.84 9.90
N ARG A 11 -17.25 6.57 9.50
CA ARG A 11 -16.40 6.12 8.39
C ARG A 11 -16.70 6.92 7.14
N ASN A 12 -15.63 7.53 6.61
CA ASN A 12 -15.68 8.23 5.34
C ASN A 12 -16.33 7.34 4.25
N PRO A 13 -17.30 7.84 3.47
CA PRO A 13 -17.93 7.11 2.37
C PRO A 13 -16.92 6.47 1.39
N TYR A 14 -15.77 7.10 1.19
CA TYR A 14 -14.67 6.55 0.38
C TYR A 14 -14.13 5.23 0.96
N VAL A 15 -14.00 5.10 2.28
CA VAL A 15 -13.57 3.85 2.93
C VAL A 15 -14.65 2.78 2.82
N ARG A 16 -15.89 3.17 3.08
CA ARG A 16 -17.04 2.27 3.04
C ARG A 16 -17.28 1.69 1.65
N MET A 17 -17.05 2.46 0.60
CA MET A 17 -17.17 2.03 -0.79
C MET A 17 -16.42 0.71 -1.08
N PHE A 18 -15.31 0.44 -0.38
CA PHE A 18 -14.53 -0.80 -0.54
C PHE A 18 -14.96 -1.94 0.38
N ALA A 19 -15.94 -1.71 1.26
CA ALA A 19 -16.38 -2.67 2.26
C ALA A 19 -17.90 -2.92 2.26
N ASP A 20 -18.68 -2.09 1.57
CA ASP A 20 -20.14 -2.22 1.52
C ASP A 20 -20.57 -3.32 0.54
N LYS A 21 -21.72 -3.92 0.85
CA LYS A 21 -22.33 -4.99 0.02
C LYS A 21 -23.00 -4.44 -1.23
N ASP A 22 -23.66 -3.30 -1.10
CA ASP A 22 -24.37 -2.60 -2.17
C ASP A 22 -23.64 -1.30 -2.53
N LEU A 23 -23.14 -1.25 -3.76
CA LEU A 23 -22.39 -0.11 -4.26
C LEU A 23 -23.21 0.81 -5.18
N SER A 24 -24.52 0.55 -5.32
CA SER A 24 -25.39 1.32 -6.23
C SER A 24 -25.57 2.79 -5.84
N SER A 25 -25.33 3.15 -4.58
CA SER A 25 -25.44 4.52 -4.07
C SER A 25 -24.17 5.36 -4.21
N TYR A 26 -23.07 4.77 -4.69
CA TYR A 26 -21.80 5.46 -4.84
C TYR A 26 -21.62 6.00 -6.24
N ASP A 27 -21.76 7.31 -6.43
CA ASP A 27 -21.62 8.00 -7.74
C ASP A 27 -20.25 7.76 -8.41
N GLU A 28 -19.23 7.41 -7.63
CA GLU A 28 -17.90 7.08 -8.14
C GLU A 28 -17.84 5.71 -8.81
N VAL A 29 -18.71 4.77 -8.43
CA VAL A 29 -18.69 3.39 -8.91
C VAL A 29 -19.45 3.31 -10.24
N ILE A 30 -18.73 3.03 -11.32
CA ILE A 30 -19.31 2.94 -12.68
C ILE A 30 -19.84 1.54 -12.92
N PHE A 31 -19.08 0.52 -12.53
CA PHE A 31 -19.47 -0.88 -12.69
C PHE A 31 -18.94 -1.71 -11.54
N TRP A 32 -19.80 -2.56 -11.00
CA TRP A 32 -19.48 -3.43 -9.86
C TRP A 32 -20.24 -4.74 -9.94
N ARG A 33 -19.75 -5.72 -9.25
CA ARG A 33 -20.37 -7.03 -9.10
C ARG A 33 -20.83 -7.23 -7.66
N ALA A 34 -22.11 -7.53 -7.49
CA ALA A 34 -22.67 -7.86 -6.19
C ALA A 34 -22.10 -9.20 -5.68
N GLY A 35 -21.70 -9.22 -4.41
CA GLY A 35 -21.37 -10.46 -3.73
C GLY A 35 -22.64 -11.27 -3.47
N ASP A 36 -22.52 -12.59 -3.51
CA ASP A 36 -23.59 -13.53 -3.18
C ASP A 36 -23.07 -14.58 -2.21
N ALA A 37 -23.75 -14.71 -1.06
CA ALA A 37 -23.35 -15.65 -0.01
C ALA A 37 -23.36 -17.13 -0.48
N ALA A 38 -24.14 -17.46 -1.50
CA ALA A 38 -24.24 -18.83 -2.03
C ALA A 38 -23.18 -19.14 -3.10
N SER A 39 -22.84 -18.16 -3.98
CA SER A 39 -22.03 -18.40 -5.16
C SER A 39 -20.76 -17.57 -5.24
N PHE A 40 -20.72 -16.39 -4.62
CA PHE A 40 -19.59 -15.47 -4.72
C PHE A 40 -19.33 -14.73 -3.41
N LYS A 41 -18.42 -15.28 -2.62
CA LYS A 41 -17.94 -14.68 -1.37
C LYS A 41 -16.55 -14.08 -1.56
N VAL A 42 -16.33 -12.91 -0.98
CA VAL A 42 -15.03 -12.26 -0.99
C VAL A 42 -14.42 -12.35 0.40
N GLY A 43 -13.29 -13.01 0.52
CA GLY A 43 -12.64 -13.33 1.79
C GLY A 43 -11.77 -12.24 2.41
N TYR A 44 -11.92 -10.97 2.03
CA TYR A 44 -11.04 -9.89 2.51
C TYR A 44 -11.11 -9.69 4.03
N GLY A 45 -12.27 -9.80 4.66
CA GLY A 45 -12.43 -9.61 6.09
C GLY A 45 -11.58 -10.55 6.91
N TYR A 46 -11.60 -11.85 6.58
CA TYR A 46 -10.78 -12.86 7.24
C TYR A 46 -9.29 -12.55 7.12
N ALA A 47 -8.81 -12.33 5.90
CA ALA A 47 -7.40 -12.04 5.63
C ALA A 47 -6.90 -10.81 6.37
N HIS A 48 -7.70 -9.72 6.37
CA HIS A 48 -7.31 -8.47 7.01
C HIS A 48 -7.42 -8.48 8.53
N THR A 49 -8.32 -9.29 9.10
CA THR A 49 -8.51 -9.33 10.55
C THR A 49 -7.55 -10.27 11.26
N GLN A 50 -7.17 -11.37 10.62
CA GLN A 50 -6.32 -12.39 11.25
C GLN A 50 -4.83 -12.11 11.18
N GLY A 51 -4.41 -11.08 10.47
CA GLY A 51 -2.99 -10.73 10.39
C GLY A 51 -2.63 -10.09 9.04
N GLY A 52 -1.41 -10.32 8.58
CA GLY A 52 -0.89 -9.75 7.34
C GLY A 52 -1.19 -10.57 6.08
N SER A 53 -1.75 -11.77 6.21
CA SER A 53 -2.00 -12.72 5.09
C SER A 53 -0.76 -12.91 4.18
N ASN A 54 0.41 -12.90 4.77
CA ASN A 54 1.70 -12.95 4.08
C ASN A 54 1.88 -11.82 3.02
N THR A 55 1.34 -10.65 3.31
CA THR A 55 1.38 -9.44 2.47
C THR A 55 1.90 -8.24 3.25
N GLY A 56 1.86 -7.07 2.63
CA GLY A 56 2.14 -5.78 3.26
C GLY A 56 2.64 -4.76 2.23
N TYR A 57 2.51 -3.47 2.56
CA TYR A 57 3.08 -2.40 1.76
C TYR A 57 4.60 -2.34 1.94
N THR A 58 5.34 -2.00 0.90
CA THR A 58 6.77 -1.74 1.02
C THR A 58 7.02 -0.37 1.63
N ARG A 59 8.14 -0.19 2.34
CA ARG A 59 8.57 1.10 2.88
C ARG A 59 8.63 2.19 1.81
N ALA A 60 9.22 1.87 0.66
CA ALA A 60 9.29 2.82 -0.46
C ALA A 60 7.90 3.29 -0.89
N TYR A 61 6.91 2.37 -0.96
CA TYR A 61 5.55 2.71 -1.30
C TYR A 61 4.87 3.56 -0.22
N VAL A 62 4.98 3.21 1.06
CA VAL A 62 4.45 4.00 2.18
C VAL A 62 5.05 5.40 2.19
N ASN A 63 6.35 5.53 1.94
CA ASN A 63 7.03 6.81 1.87
C ASN A 63 6.62 7.67 0.66
N SER A 64 6.04 7.07 -0.38
CA SER A 64 5.55 7.80 -1.56
C SER A 64 4.30 8.62 -1.32
N PHE A 65 3.52 8.31 -0.29
CA PHE A 65 2.38 9.14 0.11
C PHE A 65 2.86 10.50 0.61
N LEU A 66 2.10 11.54 0.31
CA LEU A 66 2.45 12.92 0.65
C LEU A 66 2.02 13.27 2.09
N MET A 67 2.51 14.39 2.60
CA MET A 67 1.91 15.09 3.71
C MET A 67 0.58 15.74 3.27
N GLU A 68 -0.28 16.11 4.21
CA GLU A 68 -1.55 16.79 3.92
C GLU A 68 -1.36 18.10 3.14
N ASP A 69 -0.26 18.81 3.37
CA ASP A 69 0.08 20.05 2.64
C ASP A 69 0.58 19.78 1.20
N GLY A 70 0.70 18.52 0.81
CA GLY A 70 1.16 18.07 -0.50
C GLY A 70 2.67 17.96 -0.65
N SER A 71 3.46 18.17 0.41
CA SER A 71 4.90 17.98 0.36
C SER A 71 5.30 16.51 0.45
N PRO A 72 6.38 16.08 -0.24
CA PRO A 72 7.04 14.82 0.06
C PRO A 72 7.60 14.82 1.49
N ILE A 73 7.63 13.65 2.15
CA ILE A 73 8.09 13.54 3.56
C ILE A 73 9.48 14.11 3.81
N TYR A 74 10.39 13.99 2.85
CA TYR A 74 11.75 14.52 2.97
C TYR A 74 11.84 16.04 2.81
N SER A 75 10.76 16.70 2.39
CA SER A 75 10.68 18.17 2.23
C SER A 75 9.80 18.81 3.32
N SER A 76 9.31 18.04 4.28
CA SER A 76 8.44 18.52 5.36
C SER A 76 9.14 18.44 6.72
N SER A 77 9.08 19.52 7.48
CA SER A 77 9.48 19.53 8.90
C SER A 77 8.46 18.85 9.81
N ASP A 78 7.25 18.66 9.34
CA ASP A 78 6.13 18.16 10.13
C ASP A 78 6.05 16.61 10.11
N TYR A 79 6.88 15.96 9.28
CA TYR A 79 6.97 14.51 9.26
C TYR A 79 7.58 13.99 10.57
N GLN A 80 6.83 13.14 11.27
CA GLN A 80 7.19 12.65 12.60
C GLN A 80 8.14 11.44 12.59
N GLY A 81 8.63 11.06 11.41
CA GLY A 81 9.53 9.89 11.28
C GLY A 81 8.79 8.56 11.26
N ASP A 82 9.55 7.48 11.41
CA ASP A 82 9.06 6.10 11.28
C ASP A 82 9.46 5.17 12.44
N GLU A 83 9.76 5.77 13.62
CA GLU A 83 10.06 5.01 14.84
C GLU A 83 8.84 4.22 15.33
N LEU A 84 7.62 4.72 15.10
CA LEU A 84 6.36 4.05 15.39
C LEU A 84 5.42 4.15 14.19
N LEU A 85 4.56 3.15 13.97
CA LEU A 85 3.58 3.17 12.88
C LEU A 85 2.61 4.35 12.98
N ALA A 86 2.30 4.82 14.20
CA ALA A 86 1.48 6.00 14.41
C ALA A 86 2.13 7.27 13.84
N ASN A 87 3.44 7.42 13.99
CA ASN A 87 4.20 8.55 13.46
C ASN A 87 4.17 8.56 11.92
N VAL A 88 4.26 7.37 11.30
CA VAL A 88 4.18 7.22 9.85
C VAL A 88 2.88 7.77 9.27
N LYS A 89 1.77 7.69 10.01
CA LYS A 89 0.44 8.15 9.56
C LYS A 89 0.16 9.63 9.85
N GLN A 90 0.85 10.23 10.80
CA GLN A 90 0.51 11.55 11.31
C GLN A 90 0.73 12.65 10.27
N GLY A 91 -0.32 13.45 9.99
CA GLY A 91 -0.27 14.55 9.03
C GLY A 91 -0.08 14.11 7.58
N ARG A 92 -0.39 12.85 7.26
CA ARG A 92 -0.21 12.24 5.94
C ARG A 92 -1.52 12.14 5.15
N ASP A 93 -1.37 11.90 3.88
CA ASP A 93 -2.44 11.54 2.94
C ASP A 93 -3.44 10.56 3.57
N ASN A 94 -4.74 10.93 3.59
CA ASN A 94 -5.78 10.15 4.24
C ASN A 94 -5.94 8.73 3.64
N ARG A 95 -5.52 8.49 2.41
CA ARG A 95 -5.53 7.14 1.82
C ARG A 95 -4.58 6.21 2.57
N LEU A 96 -3.39 6.69 2.95
CA LEU A 96 -2.47 5.95 3.81
C LEU A 96 -3.05 5.78 5.22
N VAL A 97 -3.56 6.88 5.80
CA VAL A 97 -4.12 6.89 7.16
C VAL A 97 -5.25 5.88 7.31
N GLN A 98 -6.12 5.77 6.31
CA GLN A 98 -7.30 4.93 6.35
C GLN A 98 -7.04 3.47 5.95
N PHE A 99 -6.06 3.22 5.07
CA PHE A 99 -5.87 1.89 4.47
C PHE A 99 -4.64 1.12 4.96
N MET A 100 -3.87 1.68 5.89
CA MET A 100 -2.80 0.97 6.58
C MET A 100 -3.21 0.70 8.03
N LYS A 101 -3.06 -0.55 8.50
CA LYS A 101 -3.30 -0.91 9.90
C LYS A 101 -2.21 -0.36 10.80
N ILE A 102 -2.59 0.03 12.00
CA ILE A 102 -1.64 0.23 13.10
C ILE A 102 -2.17 -0.40 14.39
N LYS A 103 -1.27 -0.79 15.28
CA LYS A 103 -1.57 -1.27 16.63
C LYS A 103 -2.46 -0.26 17.37
N GLY A 104 -3.56 -0.74 17.95
CA GLY A 104 -4.48 0.07 18.76
C GLY A 104 -5.62 0.74 17.98
N GLU A 105 -5.64 0.68 16.64
CA GLU A 105 -6.84 1.07 15.87
C GLU A 105 -7.93 -0.01 15.94
N ALA A 106 -9.18 0.42 15.75
CA ALA A 106 -10.31 -0.51 15.73
C ALA A 106 -10.22 -1.48 14.55
N MET A 107 -10.29 -2.77 14.88
CA MET A 107 -10.37 -3.88 13.93
C MET A 107 -11.81 -4.29 13.68
N SER A 108 -12.64 -4.30 14.72
CA SER A 108 -14.04 -4.67 14.65
C SER A 108 -14.80 -4.19 15.88
N LYS A 109 -16.12 -4.20 15.75
CA LYS A 109 -17.06 -3.87 16.82
C LYS A 109 -17.90 -5.11 17.16
N LEU A 110 -17.86 -5.52 18.43
CA LEU A 110 -18.68 -6.62 18.93
C LEU A 110 -20.16 -6.20 19.05
N ASN A 111 -21.07 -7.16 19.18
CA ASN A 111 -22.50 -6.91 19.33
C ASN A 111 -22.87 -6.12 20.59
N ASN A 112 -22.01 -6.13 21.61
CA ASN A 112 -22.14 -5.33 22.83
C ASN A 112 -21.61 -3.90 22.69
N GLY A 113 -21.10 -3.52 21.49
CA GLY A 113 -20.51 -2.20 21.21
C GLY A 113 -19.03 -2.08 21.54
N GLU A 114 -18.39 -3.09 22.12
CA GLU A 114 -16.97 -3.12 22.44
C GLU A 114 -16.11 -3.21 21.18
N LEU A 115 -15.01 -2.46 21.14
CA LEU A 115 -14.06 -2.48 20.03
C LEU A 115 -12.95 -3.50 20.27
N VAL A 116 -12.71 -4.34 19.27
CA VAL A 116 -11.51 -5.16 19.18
C VAL A 116 -10.45 -4.37 18.42
N LEU A 117 -9.26 -4.25 18.99
CA LEU A 117 -8.18 -3.45 18.43
C LEU A 117 -7.17 -4.32 17.68
N PHE A 118 -6.51 -3.73 16.67
CA PHE A 118 -5.40 -4.40 16.00
C PHE A 118 -4.23 -4.58 16.98
N PRO A 119 -3.65 -5.78 17.03
CA PRO A 119 -2.36 -6.00 17.69
C PRO A 119 -1.22 -5.37 16.90
N GLU A 120 0.01 -5.52 17.36
CA GLU A 120 1.21 -5.30 16.55
C GLU A 120 1.22 -6.21 15.30
N PRO A 121 1.91 -5.79 14.22
CA PRO A 121 2.06 -6.62 13.02
C PRO A 121 2.67 -8.00 13.35
N GLN A 122 2.06 -9.07 12.87
CA GLN A 122 2.43 -10.45 13.20
C GLN A 122 3.60 -10.93 12.32
N ILE A 123 4.81 -10.39 12.53
CA ILE A 123 5.98 -10.64 11.68
C ILE A 123 6.66 -12.01 11.90
N ILE A 124 6.44 -12.65 13.04
CA ILE A 124 7.09 -13.91 13.44
C ILE A 124 6.13 -15.09 13.63
N THR A 125 4.93 -14.99 13.10
CA THR A 125 3.91 -16.03 13.18
C THR A 125 3.91 -16.95 11.94
N THR A 126 2.92 -17.83 11.85
CA THR A 126 2.72 -18.72 10.69
C THR A 126 2.43 -17.93 9.43
N ALA A 127 2.70 -18.51 8.25
CA ALA A 127 2.57 -17.83 6.96
C ALA A 127 1.16 -17.26 6.70
N GLU A 128 0.10 -17.93 7.17
CA GLU A 128 -1.28 -17.48 7.00
C GLU A 128 -1.57 -16.12 7.66
N TYR A 129 -1.00 -15.90 8.84
CA TYR A 129 -1.21 -14.68 9.62
C TYR A 129 -0.05 -13.70 9.51
N LYS A 130 1.03 -14.09 8.85
CA LYS A 130 2.27 -13.31 8.83
C LYS A 130 2.08 -11.98 8.13
N SER A 131 2.57 -10.93 8.78
CA SER A 131 2.87 -9.65 8.18
C SER A 131 4.24 -9.71 7.53
N THR A 132 4.32 -9.45 6.23
CA THR A 132 5.60 -9.53 5.51
C THR A 132 6.49 -8.31 5.77
N THR A 133 5.87 -7.13 5.86
CA THR A 133 6.60 -5.86 5.92
C THR A 133 6.31 -5.03 7.17
N GLY A 134 5.32 -5.40 7.97
CA GLY A 134 4.85 -4.61 9.11
C GLY A 134 3.93 -3.45 8.74
N TYR A 135 3.77 -3.13 7.46
CA TYR A 135 2.81 -2.16 6.95
C TYR A 135 1.59 -2.90 6.37
N ASP A 136 0.69 -3.31 7.23
CA ASP A 136 -0.42 -4.19 6.88
C ASP A 136 -1.57 -3.46 6.18
N ILE A 137 -2.23 -4.18 5.28
CA ILE A 137 -3.32 -3.66 4.45
C ILE A 137 -4.63 -3.65 5.25
N LYS A 138 -5.36 -2.52 5.21
CA LYS A 138 -6.66 -2.33 5.84
C LYS A 138 -7.80 -2.10 4.84
N LYS A 139 -7.48 -1.80 3.58
CA LYS A 139 -8.48 -1.50 2.55
C LYS A 139 -9.42 -2.69 2.31
N GLY A 140 -10.72 -2.42 2.29
CA GLY A 140 -11.75 -3.46 2.18
C GLY A 140 -12.12 -4.15 3.50
N LEU A 141 -11.59 -3.68 4.65
CA LEU A 141 -11.97 -4.17 5.96
C LEU A 141 -13.37 -3.70 6.32
N THR A 142 -14.27 -4.66 6.61
CA THR A 142 -15.53 -4.39 7.29
C THR A 142 -15.32 -4.42 8.80
N MET A 143 -16.16 -3.72 9.55
CA MET A 143 -16.12 -3.74 11.02
C MET A 143 -16.98 -4.87 11.62
N SER A 144 -17.68 -5.62 10.78
CA SER A 144 -18.57 -6.70 11.21
C SER A 144 -17.79 -7.89 11.78
N VAL A 145 -18.24 -8.38 12.92
CA VAL A 145 -17.68 -9.61 13.54
C VAL A 145 -17.91 -10.84 12.66
N ASP A 146 -19.06 -10.87 11.98
CA ASP A 146 -19.47 -12.01 11.13
C ASP A 146 -18.57 -12.12 9.89
N ASP A 147 -18.06 -11.00 9.39
CA ASP A 147 -17.17 -10.96 8.23
C ASP A 147 -15.74 -11.44 8.54
N LYS A 148 -15.42 -11.71 9.81
CA LYS A 148 -14.15 -12.32 10.23
C LYS A 148 -14.10 -13.82 10.09
N ILE A 149 -15.24 -14.45 9.85
CA ILE A 149 -15.29 -15.89 9.63
C ILE A 149 -14.86 -16.16 8.19
N GLN A 150 -13.91 -17.06 8.04
CA GLN A 150 -13.43 -17.48 6.71
C GLN A 150 -14.59 -17.86 5.78
N ASN A 151 -14.58 -17.32 4.56
CA ASN A 151 -15.61 -17.53 3.55
C ASN A 151 -17.00 -17.01 3.92
N ASN A 152 -17.12 -16.09 4.85
CA ASN A 152 -18.43 -15.53 5.24
C ASN A 152 -18.62 -14.07 4.78
N GLN A 153 -17.57 -13.40 4.38
CA GLN A 153 -17.66 -12.02 3.92
C GLN A 153 -18.36 -11.92 2.55
N VAL A 154 -19.31 -11.02 2.45
CA VAL A 154 -20.01 -10.68 1.21
C VAL A 154 -19.92 -9.16 1.03
N VAL A 155 -19.13 -8.71 0.07
CA VAL A 155 -18.98 -7.29 -0.29
C VAL A 155 -19.20 -7.10 -1.78
N GLY A 156 -19.52 -5.87 -2.19
CA GLY A 156 -19.51 -5.50 -3.60
C GLY A 156 -18.07 -5.40 -4.12
N VAL A 157 -17.83 -5.89 -5.33
CA VAL A 157 -16.52 -5.80 -5.98
C VAL A 157 -16.57 -4.74 -7.07
N ILE A 158 -15.77 -3.69 -6.90
CA ILE A 158 -15.65 -2.62 -7.89
C ILE A 158 -14.83 -3.16 -9.07
N GLU A 159 -15.40 -3.09 -10.28
CA GLU A 159 -14.70 -3.41 -11.53
C GLU A 159 -14.18 -2.13 -12.21
N TYR A 160 -15.00 -1.06 -12.22
CA TYR A 160 -14.61 0.25 -12.76
C TYR A 160 -15.14 1.38 -11.90
N ARG A 161 -14.28 2.37 -11.63
CA ARG A 161 -14.64 3.59 -10.90
C ARG A 161 -14.06 4.86 -11.53
N ALA A 162 -14.71 5.99 -11.29
CA ALA A 162 -14.40 7.27 -11.92
C ALA A 162 -12.95 7.73 -11.70
N ALA A 163 -12.36 7.44 -10.54
CA ALA A 163 -10.97 7.83 -10.27
C ALA A 163 -9.97 7.17 -11.24
N GLU A 164 -10.21 5.92 -11.66
CA GLU A 164 -9.36 5.29 -12.68
C GLU A 164 -9.44 6.04 -14.00
N ALA A 165 -10.66 6.41 -14.44
CA ALA A 165 -10.86 7.18 -15.68
C ALA A 165 -10.16 8.55 -15.60
N TYR A 166 -10.23 9.23 -14.44
CA TYR A 166 -9.55 10.51 -14.24
C TYR A 166 -8.03 10.36 -14.34
N LEU A 167 -7.47 9.34 -13.69
CA LEU A 167 -6.02 9.06 -13.72
C LEU A 167 -5.54 8.67 -15.11
N ASN A 168 -6.33 7.88 -15.84
CA ASN A 168 -6.05 7.53 -17.23
C ASN A 168 -6.01 8.79 -18.10
N TYR A 169 -6.96 9.72 -17.93
CA TYR A 169 -7.00 10.98 -18.67
C TYR A 169 -5.79 11.87 -18.35
N ILE A 170 -5.45 12.04 -17.07
CA ILE A 170 -4.32 12.87 -16.63
C ILE A 170 -3.02 12.38 -17.26
N GLU A 171 -2.75 11.06 -17.18
CA GLU A 171 -1.53 10.46 -17.73
C GLU A 171 -1.51 10.60 -19.28
N ALA A 172 -2.60 10.27 -19.96
CA ALA A 172 -2.69 10.37 -21.41
C ALA A 172 -2.57 11.82 -21.91
N CYS A 173 -3.15 12.78 -21.18
CA CYS A 173 -3.03 14.21 -21.48
C CYS A 173 -1.56 14.65 -21.43
N TYR A 174 -0.85 14.32 -20.36
CA TYR A 174 0.55 14.68 -20.20
C TYR A 174 1.45 13.99 -21.24
N LEU A 175 1.26 12.71 -21.47
CA LEU A 175 2.00 11.97 -22.50
C LEU A 175 1.82 12.56 -23.91
N ARG A 176 0.61 13.02 -24.23
CA ARG A 176 0.30 13.57 -25.56
C ARG A 176 0.76 15.01 -25.74
N LYS A 177 0.60 15.85 -24.70
CA LYS A 177 0.75 17.32 -24.82
C LYS A 177 2.01 17.85 -24.14
N GLY A 178 2.66 17.08 -23.27
CA GLY A 178 3.73 17.56 -22.38
C GLY A 178 3.24 18.57 -21.33
N SER A 179 1.92 18.70 -21.13
CA SER A 179 1.32 19.66 -20.21
C SER A 179 -0.03 19.18 -19.70
N ILE A 180 -0.47 19.73 -18.56
CA ILE A 180 -1.76 19.44 -17.95
C ILE A 180 -2.79 20.45 -18.44
N ASP A 181 -3.85 19.99 -19.13
CA ASP A 181 -4.96 20.84 -19.56
C ASP A 181 -5.98 21.07 -18.43
N ALA A 182 -6.99 21.89 -18.71
CA ALA A 182 -8.01 22.27 -17.73
C ALA A 182 -8.80 21.07 -17.17
N SER A 183 -9.07 20.06 -18.01
CA SER A 183 -9.77 18.85 -17.54
C SER A 183 -8.88 17.99 -16.66
N ALA A 184 -7.63 17.76 -17.05
CA ALA A 184 -6.66 17.03 -16.24
C ALA A 184 -6.39 17.74 -14.90
N ASP A 185 -6.29 19.08 -14.89
CA ASP A 185 -6.15 19.90 -13.67
C ASP A 185 -7.34 19.69 -12.73
N LYS A 186 -8.57 19.79 -13.28
CA LYS A 186 -9.80 19.54 -12.52
C LYS A 186 -9.84 18.14 -11.89
N TYR A 187 -9.50 17.11 -12.66
CA TYR A 187 -9.54 15.73 -12.20
C TYR A 187 -8.47 15.45 -11.15
N TRP A 188 -7.27 15.96 -11.32
CA TRP A 188 -6.18 15.79 -10.35
C TRP A 188 -6.52 16.45 -9.02
N LYS A 189 -7.00 17.67 -9.05
CA LYS A 189 -7.47 18.40 -7.86
C LYS A 189 -8.61 17.68 -7.15
N ALA A 190 -9.58 17.14 -7.89
CA ALA A 190 -10.70 16.39 -7.30
C ALA A 190 -10.24 15.15 -6.51
N ILE A 191 -9.29 14.37 -7.07
CA ILE A 191 -8.70 13.21 -6.40
C ILE A 191 -7.99 13.66 -5.12
N ARG A 192 -7.14 14.68 -5.19
CA ARG A 192 -6.36 15.19 -4.04
C ARG A 192 -7.25 15.76 -2.94
N LYS A 193 -8.28 16.52 -3.31
CA LYS A 193 -9.26 17.05 -2.36
C LYS A 193 -9.93 15.94 -1.55
N ARG A 194 -10.38 14.87 -2.21
CA ARG A 194 -10.96 13.71 -1.53
C ARG A 194 -9.95 12.98 -0.65
N ALA A 195 -8.69 12.93 -1.06
CA ALA A 195 -7.59 12.34 -0.31
C ALA A 195 -7.14 13.18 0.90
N GLY A 196 -7.73 14.37 1.11
CA GLY A 196 -7.30 15.28 2.17
C GLY A 196 -5.88 15.82 1.98
N VAL A 197 -5.40 15.88 0.73
CA VAL A 197 -4.10 16.41 0.36
C VAL A 197 -4.31 17.73 -0.39
N SER A 198 -3.41 18.70 -0.17
CA SER A 198 -3.44 19.99 -0.88
C SER A 198 -3.69 19.79 -2.38
N GLU A 199 -4.64 20.55 -2.94
CA GLU A 199 -4.97 20.54 -4.36
C GLU A 199 -3.86 21.13 -5.24
N ASP A 200 -2.88 21.81 -4.63
CA ASP A 200 -1.72 22.37 -5.34
C ASP A 200 -0.67 21.29 -5.67
N TYR A 201 -0.98 20.47 -6.66
CA TYR A 201 -0.04 19.46 -7.15
C TYR A 201 1.20 20.07 -7.82
N ARG A 202 1.15 21.34 -8.27
CA ARG A 202 2.28 22.04 -8.88
C ARG A 202 3.37 22.27 -7.84
N ARG A 203 3.00 22.71 -6.65
CA ARG A 203 3.93 22.80 -5.52
C ARG A 203 4.54 21.43 -5.19
N THR A 204 3.76 20.37 -5.21
CA THR A 204 4.30 19.01 -5.02
C THR A 204 5.36 18.67 -6.07
N ILE A 205 5.10 18.96 -7.35
CA ILE A 205 6.06 18.73 -8.45
C ILE A 205 7.35 19.53 -8.21
N GLU A 206 7.26 20.79 -7.80
CA GLU A 206 8.43 21.65 -7.50
C GLU A 206 9.28 21.05 -6.37
N LEU A 207 8.64 20.62 -5.28
CA LEU A 207 9.31 20.04 -4.11
C LEU A 207 9.86 18.62 -4.34
N THR A 208 9.44 17.95 -5.42
CA THR A 208 9.89 16.58 -5.71
C THR A 208 11.37 16.56 -6.11
N ASP A 209 12.14 15.75 -5.41
CA ASP A 209 13.54 15.44 -5.72
C ASP A 209 13.64 14.00 -6.26
N MET A 210 13.86 13.85 -7.57
CA MET A 210 13.91 12.55 -8.23
C MET A 210 15.05 11.66 -7.73
N SER A 211 16.10 12.22 -7.14
CA SER A 211 17.18 11.42 -6.54
C SER A 211 16.71 10.69 -5.29
N LYS A 212 15.78 11.27 -4.53
CA LYS A 212 15.18 10.68 -3.33
C LYS A 212 14.03 9.72 -3.65
N GLU A 213 13.50 9.80 -4.86
CA GLU A 213 12.41 8.91 -5.36
C GLU A 213 12.95 7.71 -6.16
N SER A 214 14.25 7.61 -6.34
CA SER A 214 14.90 6.57 -7.16
C SER A 214 14.73 5.14 -6.61
N CYS A 215 14.30 4.97 -5.36
CA CYS A 215 13.92 3.67 -4.81
C CYS A 215 12.55 3.18 -5.29
N LEU A 216 11.74 4.04 -5.92
CA LEU A 216 10.42 3.69 -6.42
C LEU A 216 10.48 3.20 -7.86
N LEU A 217 9.94 2.00 -8.12
CA LEU A 217 9.89 1.43 -9.47
C LEU A 217 9.17 2.35 -10.45
N SER A 218 8.09 3.02 -10.02
CA SER A 218 7.32 3.96 -10.85
C SER A 218 8.09 5.20 -11.29
N ALA A 219 9.26 5.47 -10.70
CA ALA A 219 10.12 6.59 -11.11
C ALA A 219 10.84 6.33 -12.46
N TYR A 220 10.74 5.12 -13.00
CA TYR A 220 11.50 4.75 -14.19
C TYR A 220 10.64 4.41 -15.40
N THR A 221 11.20 4.62 -16.58
CA THR A 221 10.77 4.06 -17.86
C THR A 221 12.00 3.60 -18.62
N ALA A 222 12.04 2.32 -19.01
CA ALA A 222 13.15 1.74 -19.77
C ALA A 222 14.54 2.03 -19.15
N GLY A 223 14.64 1.88 -17.81
CA GLY A 223 15.87 2.09 -17.05
C GLY A 223 16.26 3.56 -16.78
N LYS A 224 15.44 4.54 -17.19
CA LYS A 224 15.71 5.97 -17.01
C LYS A 224 14.66 6.60 -16.11
N LEU A 225 15.09 7.54 -15.25
CA LEU A 225 14.17 8.35 -14.45
C LEU A 225 13.28 9.18 -15.37
N VAL A 226 11.98 9.21 -15.06
CA VAL A 226 11.02 10.13 -15.69
C VAL A 226 11.15 11.53 -15.12
N ASP A 227 10.54 12.53 -15.78
CA ASP A 227 10.46 13.88 -15.23
C ASP A 227 9.55 13.94 -13.99
N LYS A 228 9.69 15.04 -13.21
CA LYS A 228 8.94 15.23 -11.97
C LYS A 228 7.43 15.20 -12.15
N THR A 229 6.90 15.70 -13.25
CA THR A 229 5.46 15.76 -13.52
C THR A 229 4.92 14.36 -13.77
N MET A 230 5.55 13.60 -14.67
CA MET A 230 5.18 12.21 -14.94
C MET A 230 5.29 11.36 -13.68
N PHE A 231 6.35 11.54 -12.89
CA PHE A 231 6.50 10.82 -11.63
C PHE A 231 5.33 11.10 -10.68
N ASN A 232 4.92 12.36 -10.50
CA ASN A 232 3.81 12.72 -9.62
C ASN A 232 2.45 12.25 -10.14
N ILE A 233 2.24 12.17 -11.45
CA ILE A 233 1.05 11.52 -12.04
C ILE A 233 1.01 10.04 -11.65
N ARG A 234 2.13 9.34 -11.78
CA ARG A 234 2.24 7.92 -11.40
C ARG A 234 2.15 7.71 -9.90
N ARG A 235 2.67 8.62 -9.08
CA ARG A 235 2.50 8.65 -7.62
C ARG A 235 1.03 8.75 -7.26
N GLU A 236 0.31 9.73 -7.83
CA GLU A 236 -1.12 9.93 -7.57
C GLU A 236 -1.92 8.67 -7.91
N ARG A 237 -1.63 8.06 -9.07
CA ARG A 237 -2.24 6.80 -9.48
C ARG A 237 -1.94 5.66 -8.51
N ALA A 238 -0.71 5.51 -8.08
CA ALA A 238 -0.32 4.46 -7.14
C ALA A 238 -1.00 4.63 -5.78
N CYS A 239 -1.07 5.86 -5.25
CA CYS A 239 -1.74 6.16 -3.98
C CYS A 239 -3.24 5.96 -4.06
N GLU A 240 -3.87 6.38 -5.17
CA GLU A 240 -5.31 6.30 -5.37
C GLU A 240 -5.81 4.86 -5.57
N LEU A 241 -5.12 4.09 -6.41
CA LEU A 241 -5.50 2.71 -6.75
C LEU A 241 -4.80 1.66 -5.85
N MET A 242 -4.45 2.07 -4.63
CA MET A 242 -3.85 1.23 -3.60
C MET A 242 -4.66 -0.06 -3.40
N SER A 243 -4.00 -1.22 -3.51
CA SER A 243 -4.60 -2.55 -3.32
C SER A 243 -5.79 -2.89 -4.25
N GLU A 244 -5.88 -2.28 -5.43
CA GLU A 244 -6.93 -2.56 -6.41
C GLU A 244 -6.44 -3.38 -7.62
N GLY A 245 -5.24 -3.97 -7.52
CA GLY A 245 -4.71 -4.88 -8.55
C GLY A 245 -3.95 -4.22 -9.69
N PHE A 246 -3.99 -2.90 -9.86
CA PHE A 246 -3.42 -2.18 -11.01
C PHE A 246 -1.90 -2.12 -11.04
N ARG A 247 -1.22 -2.29 -9.89
CA ARG A 247 0.20 -1.96 -9.74
C ARG A 247 1.10 -2.73 -10.69
N TRP A 248 0.86 -4.02 -10.86
CA TRP A 248 1.68 -4.87 -11.72
C TRP A 248 1.58 -4.46 -13.19
N ASP A 249 0.38 -4.22 -13.68
CA ASP A 249 0.15 -3.82 -15.07
C ASP A 249 0.69 -2.42 -15.34
N ASP A 250 0.59 -1.50 -14.39
CA ASP A 250 1.21 -0.19 -14.48
C ASP A 250 2.73 -0.28 -14.61
N LEU A 251 3.40 -1.06 -13.76
CA LEU A 251 4.85 -1.25 -13.84
C LEU A 251 5.31 -1.87 -15.15
N ARG A 252 4.52 -2.81 -15.68
CA ARG A 252 4.80 -3.45 -16.98
C ARG A 252 4.62 -2.47 -18.14
N ARG A 253 3.49 -1.78 -18.24
CA ARG A 253 3.20 -0.84 -19.35
C ARG A 253 4.13 0.38 -19.33
N TRP A 254 4.62 0.79 -18.15
CA TRP A 254 5.62 1.85 -18.03
C TRP A 254 7.05 1.37 -18.31
N ARG A 255 7.28 0.07 -18.43
CA ARG A 255 8.63 -0.53 -18.45
C ARG A 255 9.48 -0.05 -17.28
N SER A 256 8.91 -0.13 -16.09
CA SER A 256 9.47 0.47 -14.86
C SER A 256 10.49 -0.41 -14.16
N MET A 257 10.88 -1.56 -14.71
CA MET A 257 11.74 -2.54 -14.03
C MET A 257 13.08 -2.77 -14.73
N ASP A 258 13.34 -2.10 -15.84
CA ASP A 258 14.58 -2.31 -16.62
C ASP A 258 15.86 -2.02 -15.83
N GLN A 259 15.83 -1.05 -14.89
CA GLN A 259 16.98 -0.74 -14.02
C GLN A 259 17.35 -1.90 -13.08
N LEU A 260 16.42 -2.81 -12.80
CA LEU A 260 16.66 -3.97 -11.92
C LEU A 260 17.54 -5.06 -12.58
N VAL A 261 17.83 -4.95 -13.87
CA VAL A 261 18.80 -5.80 -14.55
C VAL A 261 20.18 -5.69 -13.90
N ASN A 262 20.57 -4.47 -13.51
CA ASN A 262 21.90 -4.19 -12.95
C ASN A 262 21.86 -3.86 -11.46
N THR A 263 20.71 -3.43 -10.93
CA THR A 263 20.56 -3.02 -9.52
C THR A 263 19.36 -3.73 -8.91
N PRO A 264 19.56 -4.89 -8.28
CA PRO A 264 18.48 -5.64 -7.66
C PRO A 264 17.70 -4.79 -6.65
N TYR A 265 16.38 -4.98 -6.62
CA TYR A 265 15.50 -4.25 -5.72
C TYR A 265 15.39 -4.95 -4.36
N GLN A 266 15.77 -4.24 -3.31
CA GLN A 266 15.58 -4.71 -1.94
C GLN A 266 14.24 -4.25 -1.39
N VAL A 267 13.41 -5.20 -0.97
CA VAL A 267 12.15 -4.92 -0.29
C VAL A 267 12.43 -4.62 1.17
N GLU A 268 12.01 -3.44 1.62
CA GLU A 268 12.02 -3.06 3.03
C GLU A 268 10.59 -2.85 3.55
N GLY A 269 10.37 -3.19 4.80
CA GLY A 269 9.17 -2.88 5.56
C GLY A 269 9.42 -1.83 6.64
N PHE A 270 8.72 -1.94 7.76
CA PHE A 270 8.79 -0.98 8.86
C PHE A 270 10.14 -1.01 9.60
N LYS A 271 10.40 -0.01 10.43
CA LYS A 271 11.65 0.11 11.20
C LYS A 271 11.62 -0.83 12.41
N LEU A 272 11.92 -2.11 12.15
CA LEU A 272 11.88 -3.15 13.17
C LEU A 272 12.91 -2.89 14.29
N TRP A 273 14.13 -2.52 13.91
CA TRP A 273 15.26 -2.41 14.84
C TRP A 273 15.37 -1.05 15.55
N GLY A 274 14.26 -0.26 15.52
CA GLY A 274 14.06 0.90 16.38
C GLY A 274 13.26 0.55 17.65
N GLU A 275 12.32 1.42 18.03
CA GLU A 275 11.46 1.22 19.20
C GLU A 275 10.52 0.02 19.07
N MET A 276 10.07 -0.27 17.83
CA MET A 276 9.08 -1.32 17.56
C MET A 276 9.60 -2.74 17.82
N LYS A 277 10.92 -2.95 17.90
CA LYS A 277 11.48 -4.26 18.34
C LYS A 277 10.95 -4.70 19.68
N ASN A 278 10.63 -3.76 20.58
CA ASN A 278 10.14 -4.02 21.92
C ASN A 278 8.71 -4.59 21.96
N TRP A 279 8.03 -4.60 20.83
CA TRP A 279 6.72 -5.26 20.72
C TRP A 279 6.82 -6.78 20.65
N TYR A 280 8.00 -7.31 20.38
CA TYR A 280 8.21 -8.73 20.08
C TYR A 280 9.15 -9.40 21.06
N THR A 281 8.82 -10.63 21.37
CA THR A 281 9.74 -11.58 22.04
C THR A 281 10.09 -12.69 21.04
N GLY A 282 11.30 -13.23 21.11
CA GLY A 282 11.72 -14.32 20.21
C GLY A 282 12.10 -13.87 18.80
N LEU A 283 12.57 -12.65 18.64
CA LEU A 283 13.23 -12.23 17.40
C LEU A 283 14.58 -12.91 17.27
N HIS A 284 14.78 -13.69 16.19
CA HIS A 284 16.03 -14.37 15.87
C HIS A 284 16.47 -14.00 14.46
N TYR A 285 17.74 -13.67 14.30
CA TYR A 285 18.32 -13.37 12.99
C TYR A 285 19.55 -14.25 12.70
N GLU A 286 19.88 -14.40 11.46
CA GLU A 286 21.01 -15.25 11.04
C GLU A 286 22.31 -14.76 11.68
N GLY A 287 22.96 -15.66 12.46
CA GLY A 287 24.21 -15.36 13.17
C GLY A 287 24.05 -14.88 14.61
N ASP A 288 22.85 -14.79 15.19
CA ASP A 288 22.63 -14.42 16.60
C ASP A 288 22.90 -15.58 17.59
N GLY A 289 23.07 -16.80 17.09
CA GLY A 289 23.35 -17.99 17.90
C GLY A 289 22.17 -18.51 18.72
N GLN A 290 20.95 -18.00 18.54
CA GLN A 290 19.80 -18.28 19.39
C GLN A 290 18.70 -19.13 18.74
N GLY A 291 18.91 -19.66 17.55
CA GLY A 291 17.95 -20.53 16.88
C GLY A 291 17.75 -20.23 15.40
N THR A 292 16.63 -20.69 14.86
CA THR A 292 16.31 -20.43 13.44
C THR A 292 15.91 -18.98 13.25
N ALA A 293 16.56 -18.29 12.32
CA ALA A 293 16.25 -16.91 11.98
C ALA A 293 14.79 -16.76 11.48
N ASN A 294 14.09 -15.77 12.01
CA ASN A 294 12.70 -15.44 11.65
C ASN A 294 12.53 -13.98 11.18
N VAL A 295 13.56 -13.16 11.36
CA VAL A 295 13.64 -11.78 10.84
C VAL A 295 15.02 -11.50 10.25
N SER A 296 15.13 -10.43 9.44
CA SER A 296 16.43 -9.98 8.92
C SER A 296 17.31 -9.36 9.99
N SER A 297 18.63 -9.52 9.85
CA SER A 297 19.61 -9.00 10.82
C SER A 297 19.64 -7.46 10.86
N PRO A 298 19.82 -6.85 12.06
CA PRO A 298 20.04 -5.41 12.20
C PRO A 298 21.32 -4.93 11.51
N ALA A 299 22.27 -5.82 11.26
CA ALA A 299 23.51 -5.49 10.52
C ALA A 299 23.23 -5.17 9.03
N LEU A 300 22.11 -5.63 8.49
CA LEU A 300 21.71 -5.37 7.09
C LEU A 300 20.94 -4.06 6.95
N SER A 301 20.03 -3.77 7.90
CA SER A 301 19.17 -2.59 7.87
C SER A 301 18.41 -2.45 9.18
N ASP A 302 18.09 -1.21 9.58
CA ASP A 302 17.13 -0.95 10.67
C ASP A 302 15.71 -1.40 10.32
N TYR A 303 15.43 -1.57 9.03
CA TYR A 303 14.14 -1.96 8.49
C TYR A 303 14.07 -3.46 8.21
N ILE A 304 12.90 -4.05 8.46
CA ILE A 304 12.70 -5.47 8.11
C ILE A 304 12.88 -5.69 6.61
N ARG A 305 13.69 -6.69 6.25
CA ARG A 305 13.92 -7.13 4.87
C ARG A 305 13.43 -8.57 4.71
N PRO A 306 12.18 -8.77 4.29
CA PRO A 306 11.54 -10.08 4.33
C PRO A 306 12.23 -11.16 3.49
N TYR A 307 13.00 -10.77 2.48
CA TYR A 307 13.76 -11.69 1.63
C TYR A 307 15.22 -11.89 2.09
N GLN A 308 15.66 -11.24 3.18
CA GLN A 308 17.02 -11.37 3.72
C GLN A 308 17.01 -11.95 5.15
N ILE A 309 16.19 -12.96 5.39
CA ILE A 309 16.10 -13.64 6.69
C ILE A 309 17.17 -14.72 6.80
N ILE A 310 17.23 -15.63 5.82
CA ILE A 310 18.21 -16.71 5.72
C ILE A 310 18.82 -16.65 4.33
N LYS A 311 20.16 -16.71 4.24
CA LYS A 311 20.89 -16.61 2.98
C LYS A 311 20.91 -17.92 2.21
N ASP A 312 21.06 -19.03 2.92
CA ASP A 312 21.22 -20.34 2.29
C ASP A 312 20.00 -20.73 1.45
N ASN A 313 20.24 -21.13 0.20
CA ASN A 313 19.21 -21.52 -0.77
C ASN A 313 18.16 -20.44 -1.07
N ASN A 314 18.48 -19.17 -0.87
CA ASN A 314 17.58 -18.05 -1.07
C ASN A 314 17.98 -17.21 -2.30
N SER A 315 17.34 -17.47 -3.42
CA SER A 315 17.60 -16.75 -4.68
C SER A 315 17.20 -15.26 -4.65
N LEU A 316 16.41 -14.86 -3.67
CA LEU A 316 15.91 -13.46 -3.49
C LEU A 316 16.75 -12.68 -2.48
N TYR A 317 17.73 -13.33 -1.81
CA TYR A 317 18.51 -12.70 -0.75
C TYR A 317 19.26 -11.44 -1.23
N ASP A 318 19.81 -11.49 -2.45
CA ASP A 318 20.51 -10.35 -3.05
C ASP A 318 19.58 -9.33 -3.71
N GLY A 319 18.27 -9.45 -3.52
CA GLY A 319 17.25 -8.60 -4.06
C GLY A 319 16.54 -9.16 -5.29
N LEU A 320 15.40 -8.53 -5.62
CA LEU A 320 14.60 -8.89 -6.79
C LEU A 320 15.31 -8.46 -8.06
N LYS A 321 15.63 -9.41 -8.93
CA LYS A 321 16.25 -9.20 -10.22
C LYS A 321 15.20 -9.20 -11.32
N TRP A 322 15.54 -8.58 -12.44
CA TRP A 322 14.66 -8.48 -13.59
C TRP A 322 15.41 -8.81 -14.88
N THR A 323 14.72 -9.41 -15.82
CA THR A 323 15.17 -9.52 -17.21
C THR A 323 14.07 -9.03 -18.15
N PRO A 324 14.39 -8.52 -19.35
CA PRO A 324 13.37 -8.10 -20.31
C PRO A 324 12.35 -9.20 -20.66
N ALA A 325 12.74 -10.47 -20.55
CA ALA A 325 11.85 -11.61 -20.76
C ALA A 325 10.69 -11.66 -19.75
N ASN A 326 10.87 -11.10 -18.55
CA ASN A 326 9.83 -11.07 -17.50
C ASN A 326 8.63 -10.13 -17.83
N TYR A 327 8.76 -9.26 -18.86
CA TYR A 327 7.61 -8.53 -19.38
C TYR A 327 6.66 -9.40 -20.22
N LEU A 328 7.13 -10.55 -20.66
CA LEU A 328 6.36 -11.49 -21.48
C LEU A 328 5.80 -12.62 -20.61
N SER A 329 4.65 -13.12 -20.97
CA SER A 329 4.13 -14.35 -20.36
C SER A 329 4.82 -15.55 -21.01
N PRO A 330 5.50 -16.43 -20.26
CA PRO A 330 6.16 -17.60 -20.84
C PRO A 330 5.11 -18.57 -21.39
N ILE A 331 5.42 -19.20 -22.53
CA ILE A 331 4.66 -20.32 -23.07
C ILE A 331 5.31 -21.60 -22.52
N GLY A 332 4.52 -22.48 -21.90
CA GLY A 332 5.00 -23.76 -21.38
C GLY A 332 5.57 -24.64 -22.51
N ILE A 333 6.69 -25.34 -22.25
CA ILE A 333 7.34 -26.22 -23.22
C ILE A 333 6.53 -27.51 -23.43
N SER A 334 5.65 -27.83 -22.48
CA SER A 334 4.82 -29.06 -22.49
C SER A 334 3.39 -28.77 -22.92
N GLN A 335 3.19 -28.27 -24.12
CA GLN A 335 1.86 -28.26 -24.76
C GLN A 335 1.92 -29.08 -26.03
#